data_09f69b0c300acd2aff2c2b944e75b38e
#
_entry.id   09f69b0c300acd2aff2c2b944e75b38e
#
_cell.length_a   1.000
_cell.length_b   1.000
_cell.length_c   1.000
_cell.angle_alpha   90.00
_cell.angle_beta   90.00
_cell.angle_gamma   90.00
#
_symmetry.space_group_name_H-M   'P 1'
#
loop_
_entity.id
_entity.type
_entity.pdbx_description
1 polymer ?
#
loop_
_entity_poly.entity_id
_entity_poly.type
_entity_poly.pdbx_seq_one_letter_code
_entity_poly.pdbx_strand_id
1 'polypeptide(L)'
;KYRQKGGKFASPESLSRIYGLTEEKFQELKPYIRISKTFVRKAQKAKPVWNDSGFVVQKRDTFQKAFKYPEGTKVDVNRADTSELKKVPGIGSVIARMIVAYRDRLGGFCSLEQLLEVKYVNPELLEWFKLGDDSIRKLPINQVGLEILRAHPYLNFYQAKVIMEHRRNRGE
;
A
#
# COMPACT_ATOMS: atom_id res chain seq x y z
N LYS A 1 -6.45 -23.65 7.82
CA LYS A 1 -6.31 -23.69 6.34
C LYS A 1 -7.24 -22.71 5.61
N TYR A 2 -8.56 -22.60 5.93
CA TYR A 2 -9.49 -21.69 5.23
C TYR A 2 -9.12 -20.20 5.43
N ARG A 3 -8.85 -19.76 6.67
CA ARG A 3 -8.44 -18.37 6.99
C ARG A 3 -7.05 -18.02 6.42
N GLN A 4 -6.12 -18.96 6.40
CA GLN A 4 -4.78 -18.77 5.81
C GLN A 4 -4.82 -18.53 4.30
N LYS A 5 -5.87 -19.04 3.62
CA LYS A 5 -6.14 -18.78 2.20
C LYS A 5 -7.01 -17.53 1.96
N GLY A 6 -7.15 -16.65 2.96
CA GLY A 6 -7.93 -15.42 2.84
C GLY A 6 -9.45 -15.61 2.96
N GLY A 7 -9.92 -16.79 3.38
CA GLY A 7 -11.34 -17.07 3.61
C GLY A 7 -11.90 -16.25 4.77
N LYS A 8 -13.07 -15.64 4.57
CA LYS A 8 -13.79 -14.84 5.57
C LYS A 8 -15.22 -15.34 5.68
N PHE A 9 -15.74 -15.36 6.92
CA PHE A 9 -17.13 -15.73 7.17
C PHE A 9 -17.98 -14.47 7.14
N ALA A 10 -19.00 -14.46 6.29
CA ALA A 10 -19.91 -13.33 6.13
C ALA A 10 -21.13 -13.43 7.05
N SER A 11 -21.49 -14.65 7.46
CA SER A 11 -22.59 -14.93 8.38
C SER A 11 -22.27 -16.14 9.26
N PRO A 12 -22.93 -16.31 10.42
CA PRO A 12 -22.76 -17.52 11.25
C PRO A 12 -23.02 -18.82 10.49
N GLU A 13 -23.99 -18.82 9.60
CA GLU A 13 -24.38 -20.00 8.80
C GLU A 13 -23.28 -20.42 7.82
N SER A 14 -22.39 -19.49 7.43
CA SER A 14 -21.26 -19.85 6.58
C SER A 14 -20.22 -20.76 7.26
N LEU A 15 -20.29 -20.88 8.58
CA LEU A 15 -19.47 -21.81 9.36
C LEU A 15 -19.94 -23.26 9.28
N SER A 16 -21.23 -23.51 9.06
CA SER A 16 -21.76 -24.88 8.94
C SER A 16 -21.15 -25.65 7.73
N ARG A 17 -20.59 -24.91 6.75
CA ARG A 17 -19.95 -25.50 5.57
C ARG A 17 -18.50 -25.93 5.81
N ILE A 18 -17.99 -25.80 7.04
CA ILE A 18 -16.61 -26.21 7.34
C ILE A 18 -16.55 -27.74 7.49
N TYR A 19 -15.63 -28.34 6.75
CA TYR A 19 -15.36 -29.77 6.89
C TYR A 19 -15.00 -30.11 8.34
N GLY A 20 -15.71 -31.09 8.91
CA GLY A 20 -15.51 -31.56 10.29
C GLY A 20 -16.37 -30.84 11.36
N LEU A 21 -17.21 -29.88 10.98
CA LEU A 21 -18.21 -29.28 11.89
C LEU A 21 -19.57 -29.95 11.63
N THR A 22 -20.04 -30.75 12.59
CA THR A 22 -21.38 -31.35 12.53
C THR A 22 -22.45 -30.31 12.85
N GLU A 23 -23.67 -30.50 12.35
CA GLU A 23 -24.78 -29.59 12.56
C GLU A 23 -25.09 -29.41 14.06
N GLU A 24 -25.00 -30.48 14.87
CA GLU A 24 -25.17 -30.43 16.31
C GLU A 24 -24.20 -29.46 16.99
N LYS A 25 -22.92 -29.59 16.68
CA LYS A 25 -21.85 -28.70 17.18
C LYS A 25 -22.01 -27.27 16.66
N PHE A 26 -22.54 -27.11 15.46
CA PHE A 26 -22.81 -25.78 14.94
C PHE A 26 -23.93 -25.09 15.74
N GLN A 27 -25.01 -25.80 16.09
CA GLN A 27 -26.10 -25.25 16.89
C GLN A 27 -25.66 -24.88 18.32
N GLU A 28 -24.78 -25.66 18.93
CA GLU A 28 -24.17 -25.34 20.22
C GLU A 28 -23.30 -24.09 20.16
N LEU A 29 -22.55 -23.91 19.06
CA LEU A 29 -21.64 -22.78 18.87
C LEU A 29 -22.35 -21.49 18.43
N LYS A 30 -23.50 -21.59 17.78
CA LYS A 30 -24.23 -20.45 17.20
C LYS A 30 -24.45 -19.26 18.15
N PRO A 31 -24.83 -19.44 19.43
CA PRO A 31 -25.00 -18.32 20.34
C PRO A 31 -23.71 -17.60 20.71
N TYR A 32 -22.55 -18.27 20.59
CA TYR A 32 -21.24 -17.71 20.91
C TYR A 32 -20.55 -17.08 19.69
N ILE A 33 -21.12 -17.20 18.48
CA ILE A 33 -20.54 -16.68 17.26
C ILE A 33 -20.95 -15.22 17.07
N ARG A 34 -19.97 -14.31 17.08
CA ARG A 34 -20.16 -12.90 16.75
C ARG A 34 -19.36 -12.56 15.48
N ILE A 35 -20.05 -12.21 14.41
CA ILE A 35 -19.45 -11.72 13.18
C ILE A 35 -19.64 -10.22 13.12
N SER A 36 -18.54 -9.48 13.14
CA SER A 36 -18.57 -8.03 13.04
C SER A 36 -19.14 -7.60 11.67
N LYS A 37 -20.13 -6.69 11.68
CA LYS A 37 -20.77 -6.15 10.47
C LYS A 37 -19.85 -5.35 9.55
N THR A 38 -18.61 -5.11 9.96
CA THR A 38 -17.60 -4.41 9.13
C THR A 38 -17.17 -5.18 7.89
N PHE A 39 -17.61 -6.44 7.72
CA PHE A 39 -17.34 -7.25 6.53
C PHE A 39 -18.55 -7.42 5.61
N VAL A 40 -19.57 -6.57 5.69
CA VAL A 40 -20.58 -6.54 4.63
C VAL A 40 -19.88 -6.11 3.35
N ARG A 41 -19.62 -7.07 2.47
CA ARG A 41 -19.21 -6.80 1.10
C ARG A 41 -20.22 -5.83 0.49
N LYS A 42 -19.81 -4.56 0.23
CA LYS A 42 -20.38 -3.80 -0.87
C LYS A 42 -20.02 -4.51 -2.17
N ALA A 43 -20.71 -5.55 -2.48
CA ALA A 43 -20.64 -6.24 -3.76
C ALA A 43 -21.95 -6.96 -4.04
N GLN A 44 -23.03 -6.21 -4.03
CA GLN A 44 -24.08 -6.54 -4.98
C GLN A 44 -23.70 -5.79 -6.28
N LYS A 45 -22.81 -6.41 -7.05
CA LYS A 45 -22.88 -6.22 -8.50
C LYS A 45 -24.27 -6.72 -8.87
N ALA A 46 -25.18 -5.81 -9.15
CA ALA A 46 -26.44 -6.12 -9.77
C ALA A 46 -26.10 -7.03 -10.96
N LYS A 47 -26.65 -8.27 -10.93
CA LYS A 47 -26.62 -9.13 -12.11
C LYS A 47 -27.28 -8.33 -13.23
N PRO A 48 -26.71 -8.28 -14.44
CA PRO A 48 -27.38 -7.63 -15.54
C PRO A 48 -28.72 -8.33 -15.75
N VAL A 49 -29.81 -7.61 -15.60
CA VAL A 49 -31.14 -8.06 -15.98
C VAL A 49 -31.12 -8.06 -17.50
N TRP A 50 -31.19 -9.21 -18.11
CA TRP A 50 -31.36 -9.38 -19.54
C TRP A 50 -32.80 -9.02 -19.86
N ASN A 51 -33.04 -7.81 -20.34
CA ASN A 51 -34.30 -7.44 -20.96
C ASN A 51 -34.14 -7.62 -22.47
N ASP A 52 -35.09 -8.25 -23.06
CA ASP A 52 -35.17 -8.61 -24.50
C ASP A 52 -35.29 -7.43 -25.48
N SER A 53 -34.99 -6.22 -25.02
CA SER A 53 -35.09 -4.99 -25.81
C SER A 53 -33.81 -4.16 -25.63
N GLY A 54 -32.87 -4.39 -26.53
CA GLY A 54 -31.81 -3.43 -26.85
C GLY A 54 -30.77 -3.18 -25.74
N PHE A 55 -29.54 -3.45 -26.09
CA PHE A 55 -28.35 -3.06 -25.31
C PHE A 55 -28.36 -1.54 -25.07
N VAL A 56 -28.81 -1.11 -23.90
CA VAL A 56 -28.40 0.18 -23.37
C VAL A 56 -27.04 -0.07 -22.70
N VAL A 57 -25.99 0.01 -23.46
CA VAL A 57 -24.64 0.19 -22.92
C VAL A 57 -24.67 1.55 -22.22
N GLN A 58 -24.98 1.57 -20.92
CA GLN A 58 -24.56 2.70 -20.09
C GLN A 58 -23.04 2.75 -20.20
N LYS A 59 -22.55 3.59 -21.10
CA LYS A 59 -21.16 4.04 -21.06
C LYS A 59 -20.96 4.57 -19.66
N ARG A 60 -20.30 3.75 -18.82
CA ARG A 60 -19.68 4.30 -17.63
C ARG A 60 -18.62 5.24 -18.13
N ASP A 61 -18.92 6.53 -18.15
CA ASP A 61 -17.94 7.60 -18.32
C ASP A 61 -17.04 7.63 -17.08
N THR A 62 -16.25 6.56 -16.89
CA THR A 62 -15.30 6.40 -15.80
C THR A 62 -13.88 6.75 -16.21
N PHE A 63 -13.69 7.30 -17.40
CA PHE A 63 -12.46 7.99 -17.77
C PHE A 63 -12.66 9.50 -17.70
N GLN A 64 -12.93 10.04 -16.52
CA GLN A 64 -12.50 11.40 -16.28
C GLN A 64 -10.99 11.37 -16.50
N LYS A 65 -10.53 12.00 -17.58
CA LYS A 65 -9.10 12.19 -17.84
C LYS A 65 -8.53 12.82 -16.58
N ALA A 66 -7.77 12.01 -15.80
CA ALA A 66 -7.15 12.50 -14.58
C ALA A 66 -6.34 13.73 -14.98
N PHE A 67 -6.57 14.86 -14.28
CA PHE A 67 -5.81 16.08 -14.51
C PHE A 67 -4.31 15.76 -14.43
N LYS A 68 -3.58 16.14 -15.45
CA LYS A 68 -2.13 16.02 -15.50
C LYS A 68 -1.50 17.41 -15.51
N TYR A 69 -0.37 17.53 -14.85
CA TYR A 69 0.38 18.78 -14.83
C TYR A 69 0.88 19.14 -16.23
N PRO A 70 0.88 20.45 -16.59
CA PRO A 70 1.52 20.91 -17.82
C PRO A 70 3.04 20.78 -17.70
N GLU A 71 3.71 20.73 -18.86
CA GLU A 71 5.17 20.72 -18.94
C GLU A 71 5.79 21.91 -18.20
N GLY A 72 6.92 21.70 -17.57
CA GLY A 72 7.61 22.68 -16.75
C GLY A 72 7.15 22.76 -15.29
N THR A 73 6.10 22.04 -14.90
CA THR A 73 5.67 21.97 -13.49
C THR A 73 6.67 21.15 -12.67
N LYS A 74 7.17 21.70 -11.58
CA LYS A 74 8.08 21.01 -10.64
C LYS A 74 7.33 20.63 -9.37
N VAL A 75 7.30 19.38 -9.05
CA VAL A 75 6.66 18.80 -7.86
C VAL A 75 7.72 18.48 -6.81
N ASP A 76 7.52 18.90 -5.58
CA ASP A 76 8.42 18.53 -4.49
C ASP A 76 8.19 17.07 -4.09
N VAL A 77 9.19 16.23 -4.38
CA VAL A 77 9.09 14.79 -4.14
C VAL A 77 9.01 14.42 -2.66
N ASN A 78 9.58 15.24 -1.79
CA ASN A 78 9.57 15.00 -0.35
C ASN A 78 8.25 15.37 0.32
N ARG A 79 7.46 16.27 -0.29
CA ARG A 79 6.16 16.72 0.24
C ARG A 79 4.96 16.10 -0.48
N ALA A 80 5.10 15.86 -1.77
CA ALA A 80 4.00 15.39 -2.60
C ALA A 80 3.34 14.11 -2.04
N ASP A 81 2.03 14.11 -2.04
CA ASP A 81 1.24 12.92 -1.73
C ASP A 81 1.01 12.05 -2.99
N THR A 82 0.38 10.89 -2.81
CA THR A 82 0.07 9.99 -3.94
C THR A 82 -0.89 10.62 -4.94
N SER A 83 -1.72 11.60 -4.54
CA SER A 83 -2.68 12.29 -5.41
C SER A 83 -1.97 13.32 -6.27
N GLU A 84 -1.01 14.03 -5.73
CA GLU A 84 -0.15 14.97 -6.46
C GLU A 84 0.78 14.25 -7.42
N LEU A 85 1.46 13.20 -6.96
CA LEU A 85 2.35 12.39 -7.80
C LEU A 85 1.61 11.80 -9.02
N LYS A 86 0.37 11.38 -8.87
CA LYS A 86 -0.44 10.89 -9.99
C LYS A 86 -0.77 11.94 -11.05
N LYS A 87 -0.66 13.23 -10.74
CA LYS A 87 -0.85 14.31 -11.73
C LYS A 87 0.37 14.45 -12.65
N VAL A 88 1.53 13.92 -12.28
CA VAL A 88 2.71 13.89 -13.14
C VAL A 88 2.46 12.93 -14.31
N PRO A 89 2.69 13.35 -15.58
CA PRO A 89 2.64 12.45 -16.72
C PRO A 89 3.56 11.25 -16.52
N GLY A 90 3.11 10.05 -16.91
CA GLY A 90 3.88 8.81 -16.72
C GLY A 90 3.74 8.18 -15.32
N ILE A 91 3.25 8.89 -14.32
CA ILE A 91 3.07 8.34 -12.97
C ILE A 91 1.62 7.90 -12.76
N GLY A 92 1.46 6.59 -12.53
CA GLY A 92 0.20 5.97 -12.13
C GLY A 92 0.13 5.74 -10.62
N SER A 93 -1.01 5.21 -10.13
CA SER A 93 -1.24 4.96 -8.72
C SER A 93 -0.25 3.98 -8.09
N VAL A 94 0.29 3.05 -8.87
CA VAL A 94 1.29 2.07 -8.40
C VAL A 94 2.63 2.77 -8.16
N ILE A 95 3.13 3.50 -9.16
CA ILE A 95 4.42 4.21 -9.07
C ILE A 95 4.35 5.27 -7.96
N ALA A 96 3.27 6.04 -7.87
CA ALA A 96 3.09 7.04 -6.81
C ALA A 96 3.20 6.42 -5.41
N ARG A 97 2.56 5.26 -5.17
CA ARG A 97 2.68 4.55 -3.90
C ARG A 97 4.08 4.02 -3.63
N MET A 98 4.78 3.56 -4.68
CA MET A 98 6.16 3.08 -4.55
C MET A 98 7.11 4.22 -4.18
N ILE A 99 6.96 5.39 -4.79
CA ILE A 99 7.76 6.59 -4.47
C ILE A 99 7.54 6.99 -3.00
N VAL A 100 6.28 7.09 -2.56
CA VAL A 100 5.98 7.45 -1.16
C VAL A 100 6.52 6.40 -0.19
N ALA A 101 6.30 5.10 -0.45
CA ALA A 101 6.80 4.04 0.41
C ALA A 101 8.34 4.00 0.47
N TYR A 102 9.01 4.30 -0.64
CA TYR A 102 10.47 4.37 -0.69
C TYR A 102 10.98 5.58 0.10
N ARG A 103 10.37 6.76 -0.12
CA ARG A 103 10.65 7.98 0.64
C ARG A 103 10.53 7.76 2.15
N ASP A 104 9.45 7.12 2.59
CA ASP A 104 9.19 6.91 4.02
C ASP A 104 10.23 6.00 4.68
N ARG A 105 10.72 4.99 3.96
CA ARG A 105 11.80 4.11 4.41
C ARG A 105 13.16 4.80 4.41
N LEU A 106 13.40 5.66 3.42
CA LEU A 106 14.65 6.42 3.27
C LEU A 106 14.75 7.56 4.29
N GLY A 107 13.59 8.07 4.75
CA GLY A 107 13.51 9.29 5.57
C GLY A 107 13.44 10.58 4.76
N GLY A 108 13.31 10.50 3.44
CA GLY A 108 13.32 11.58 2.47
C GLY A 108 14.41 11.40 1.42
N PHE A 109 14.20 11.95 0.23
CA PHE A 109 15.19 11.95 -0.85
C PHE A 109 16.21 13.04 -0.63
N CYS A 110 17.50 12.70 -0.64
CA CYS A 110 18.62 13.66 -0.58
C CYS A 110 19.00 14.15 -1.97
N SER A 111 18.71 13.38 -3.00
CA SER A 111 19.05 13.63 -4.39
C SER A 111 17.93 13.09 -5.28
N LEU A 112 17.71 13.74 -6.43
CA LEU A 112 16.70 13.29 -7.39
C LEU A 112 17.06 11.95 -8.02
N GLU A 113 18.32 11.63 -8.13
CA GLU A 113 18.81 10.36 -8.69
C GLU A 113 18.32 9.15 -7.87
N GLN A 114 18.08 9.32 -6.56
CA GLN A 114 17.52 8.26 -5.72
C GLN A 114 16.10 7.83 -6.16
N LEU A 115 15.39 8.67 -6.91
CA LEU A 115 14.12 8.27 -7.51
C LEU A 115 14.27 7.14 -8.52
N LEU A 116 15.42 7.03 -9.19
CA LEU A 116 15.71 5.96 -10.15
C LEU A 116 15.85 4.59 -9.49
N GLU A 117 16.05 4.55 -8.18
CA GLU A 117 16.07 3.31 -7.41
C GLU A 117 14.63 2.76 -7.22
N VAL A 118 13.61 3.61 -7.43
CA VAL A 118 12.21 3.18 -7.38
C VAL A 118 11.85 2.52 -8.71
N LYS A 119 11.37 1.29 -8.62
CA LYS A 119 11.00 0.50 -9.81
C LYS A 119 10.01 1.26 -10.70
N TYR A 120 10.24 1.25 -12.00
CA TYR A 120 9.44 1.90 -13.05
C TYR A 120 9.56 3.43 -13.10
N VAL A 121 10.44 4.06 -12.35
CA VAL A 121 10.78 5.47 -12.52
C VAL A 121 11.88 5.58 -13.57
N ASN A 122 11.63 6.36 -14.62
CA ASN A 122 12.59 6.62 -15.71
C ASN A 122 13.29 7.96 -15.49
N PRO A 123 14.50 8.15 -16.07
CA PRO A 123 15.24 9.42 -15.97
C PRO A 123 14.43 10.64 -16.44
N GLU A 124 13.60 10.49 -17.47
CA GLU A 124 12.73 11.54 -18.00
C GLU A 124 11.77 12.10 -16.95
N LEU A 125 11.38 11.27 -15.97
CA LEU A 125 10.49 11.70 -14.90
C LEU A 125 11.16 12.64 -13.91
N LEU A 126 12.50 12.65 -13.82
CA LEU A 126 13.23 13.54 -12.91
C LEU A 126 12.98 15.02 -13.21
N GLU A 127 12.71 15.35 -14.47
CA GLU A 127 12.40 16.72 -14.88
C GLU A 127 11.14 17.28 -14.22
N TRP A 128 10.26 16.44 -13.75
CA TRP A 128 9.02 16.81 -13.07
C TRP A 128 9.20 17.06 -11.57
N PHE A 129 10.39 16.74 -11.04
CA PHE A 129 10.63 16.80 -9.61
C PHE A 129 11.62 17.89 -9.22
N LYS A 130 11.46 18.34 -8.00
CA LYS A 130 12.45 19.14 -7.28
C LYS A 130 12.59 18.60 -5.85
N LEU A 131 13.71 18.88 -5.24
CA LEU A 131 13.92 18.72 -3.81
C LEU A 131 13.56 20.02 -3.12
N GLY A 132 12.70 19.98 -2.12
CA GLY A 132 12.47 21.08 -1.21
C GLY A 132 13.62 21.20 -0.19
N ASP A 133 13.71 22.35 0.46
CA ASP A 133 14.68 22.59 1.54
C ASP A 133 14.35 21.85 2.84
N ASP A 134 13.38 20.93 2.79
CA ASP A 134 12.90 20.24 3.96
C ASP A 134 13.92 19.25 4.50
N SER A 135 14.00 19.27 5.80
CA SER A 135 14.86 18.39 6.56
C SER A 135 14.53 16.90 6.30
N ILE A 136 15.47 16.22 5.71
CA ILE A 136 15.48 14.78 5.65
C ILE A 136 15.48 14.25 7.07
N ARG A 137 14.57 13.32 7.36
CA ARG A 137 14.51 12.67 8.67
C ARG A 137 15.71 11.73 8.83
N LYS A 138 16.74 12.21 9.49
CA LYS A 138 17.94 11.44 9.78
C LYS A 138 17.58 10.21 10.63
N LEU A 139 18.19 9.09 10.31
CA LEU A 139 18.06 7.87 11.09
C LEU A 139 18.86 7.98 12.39
N PRO A 140 18.22 8.01 13.58
CA PRO A 140 18.94 8.09 14.85
C PRO A 140 19.57 6.73 15.17
N ILE A 141 20.71 6.48 14.56
CA ILE A 141 21.37 5.17 14.49
C ILE A 141 21.64 4.55 15.86
N ASN A 142 21.79 5.37 16.91
CA ASN A 142 22.03 4.90 18.27
C ASN A 142 20.76 4.55 19.06
N GLN A 143 19.56 4.93 18.54
CA GLN A 143 18.30 4.78 19.26
C GLN A 143 17.34 3.78 18.62
N VAL A 144 17.36 3.67 17.29
CA VAL A 144 16.40 2.85 16.56
C VAL A 144 16.66 1.35 16.73
N GLY A 145 15.58 0.56 16.71
CA GLY A 145 15.65 -0.90 16.80
C GLY A 145 16.08 -1.55 15.47
N LEU A 146 16.38 -2.85 15.55
CA LEU A 146 16.82 -3.66 14.40
C LEU A 146 15.83 -3.60 13.21
N GLU A 147 14.53 -3.60 13.48
CA GLU A 147 13.51 -3.59 12.43
C GLU A 147 13.54 -2.29 11.60
N ILE A 148 13.75 -1.15 12.26
CA ILE A 148 13.86 0.15 11.59
C ILE A 148 15.16 0.22 10.78
N LEU A 149 16.27 -0.25 11.34
CA LEU A 149 17.55 -0.32 10.62
C LEU A 149 17.43 -1.19 9.36
N ARG A 150 16.80 -2.35 9.48
CA ARG A 150 16.60 -3.29 8.39
C ARG A 150 15.64 -2.78 7.32
N ALA A 151 14.67 -1.93 7.71
CA ALA A 151 13.72 -1.33 6.77
C ALA A 151 14.35 -0.26 5.88
N HIS A 152 15.49 0.30 6.28
CA HIS A 152 16.18 1.33 5.51
C HIS A 152 16.79 0.75 4.23
N PRO A 153 16.56 1.36 3.04
CA PRO A 153 16.98 0.80 1.75
C PRO A 153 18.49 0.50 1.63
N TYR A 154 19.31 1.29 2.30
CA TYR A 154 20.78 1.18 2.23
C TYR A 154 21.40 0.32 3.33
N LEU A 155 20.59 -0.29 4.19
CA LEU A 155 21.08 -1.18 5.24
C LEU A 155 20.57 -2.60 5.00
N ASN A 156 21.48 -3.56 4.93
CA ASN A 156 21.12 -4.97 4.92
C ASN A 156 21.01 -5.53 6.35
N PHE A 157 20.48 -6.73 6.47
CA PHE A 157 20.29 -7.39 7.76
C PHE A 157 21.59 -7.54 8.57
N TYR A 158 22.69 -7.90 7.91
CA TYR A 158 23.98 -8.09 8.59
C TYR A 158 24.54 -6.78 9.11
N GLN A 159 24.47 -5.70 8.33
CA GLN A 159 24.88 -4.37 8.75
C GLN A 159 24.03 -3.87 9.93
N ALA A 160 22.73 -4.04 9.88
CA ALA A 160 21.84 -3.68 10.98
C ALA A 160 22.17 -4.48 12.25
N LYS A 161 22.48 -5.77 12.13
CA LYS A 161 22.90 -6.63 13.25
C LYS A 161 24.22 -6.16 13.85
N VAL A 162 25.22 -5.88 13.02
CA VAL A 162 26.53 -5.37 13.47
C VAL A 162 26.39 -4.05 14.22
N ILE A 163 25.55 -3.14 13.75
CA ILE A 163 25.25 -1.87 14.44
C ILE A 163 24.67 -2.16 15.84
N MET A 164 23.71 -3.07 15.94
CA MET A 164 23.10 -3.43 17.22
C MET A 164 24.11 -4.10 18.19
N GLU A 165 24.96 -4.98 17.69
CA GLU A 165 26.00 -5.64 18.49
C GLU A 165 27.06 -4.65 18.97
N HIS A 166 27.45 -3.71 18.09
CA HIS A 166 28.41 -2.66 18.47
C HIS A 166 27.87 -1.77 19.59
N ARG A 167 26.61 -1.35 19.51
CA ARG A 167 25.95 -0.58 20.59
C ARG A 167 25.96 -1.34 21.91
N ARG A 168 25.57 -2.62 21.88
CA ARG A 168 25.53 -3.46 23.09
C ARG A 168 26.88 -3.61 23.74
N ASN A 169 27.95 -3.72 22.94
CA ASN A 169 29.30 -3.98 23.45
C ASN A 169 30.01 -2.70 23.91
N ARG A 170 29.62 -1.53 23.39
CA ARG A 170 30.28 -0.26 23.76
C ARG A 170 29.43 0.68 24.63
N GLY A 171 28.19 0.29 24.96
CA GLY A 171 27.36 1.00 25.94
C GLY A 171 26.80 2.33 25.47
N GLU A 172 26.65 2.54 24.15
CA GLU A 172 25.97 3.68 23.55
C GLU A 172 24.72 3.27 22.76
#